data_748a484d895654ad59d7fa46bb6f2908
#
_entry.id   748a484d895654ad59d7fa46bb6f2908
#
_cell.length_a   1.000
_cell.length_b   1.000
_cell.length_c   1.000
_cell.angle_alpha   90.00
_cell.angle_beta   90.00
_cell.angle_gamma   90.00
#
_symmetry.space_group_name_H-M   'P 1'
#
loop_
_entity.id
_entity.type
_entity.pdbx_description
1 polymer ?
#
loop_
_entity_poly.entity_id
_entity_poly.type
_entity_poly.pdbx_seq_one_letter_code
_entity_poly.pdbx_strand_id
1 'polypeptide(L)'
;PLCDTPNCTHSNDSCTAWLQIDESGFLPGILQFGNSILLVQNGESSNHPACIWIADANGENKKLLFSAQSGQSIGPAFYTDETNSSLYFVLSEVSESSGGITEKKTLSKLDVKTAEIDPLIDITDYGLYSACGDCFIVYRANESEQHFYYLYPGYDTTAVLASTPFYSNETSKTGAFVSVDTLFEYDYQTASLKMRNLLTGEEKCFDCSPYAEQPDDEHRPDCRGPYGKYLLYETSYVSKEGYFLPHYRVLNLENGEFSEEMNLKDSQGNFLTSLTVVKDQFCVVYDYTSVNIAVADDNTMENVLIPKYALLSQDDYFHSRDNFHPISNDSF
;
A
#
# COMPACT_ATOMS: atom_id res chain seq x y z
N PRO A 1 21.43 3.18 6.31
CA PRO A 1 21.50 3.10 4.83
C PRO A 1 21.50 1.64 4.37
N LEU A 2 20.91 1.37 3.21
CA LEU A 2 20.89 0.02 2.61
C LEU A 2 22.25 -0.40 2.00
N CYS A 3 23.24 0.47 2.00
CA CYS A 3 24.63 0.21 1.60
C CYS A 3 25.56 1.02 2.49
N ASP A 4 26.53 0.33 3.08
CA ASP A 4 27.57 0.90 3.93
C ASP A 4 28.94 0.97 3.24
N THR A 5 29.02 0.59 1.96
CA THR A 5 30.26 0.59 1.20
C THR A 5 30.75 2.04 0.97
N PRO A 6 31.93 2.42 1.49
CA PRO A 6 32.47 3.76 1.32
C PRO A 6 32.63 4.11 -0.17
N ASN A 7 32.19 5.32 -0.54
CA ASN A 7 32.24 5.85 -1.92
C ASN A 7 31.45 5.01 -2.96
N CYS A 8 30.45 4.25 -2.53
CA CYS A 8 29.57 3.55 -3.44
C CYS A 8 28.70 4.59 -4.19
N THR A 9 28.68 4.50 -5.51
CA THR A 9 27.88 5.40 -6.36
C THR A 9 26.41 4.98 -6.46
N HIS A 10 26.04 3.83 -5.87
CA HIS A 10 24.70 3.24 -5.92
C HIS A 10 24.11 3.13 -7.32
N SER A 11 24.94 2.88 -8.34
CA SER A 11 24.58 2.99 -9.75
C SER A 11 24.47 1.66 -10.50
N ASN A 12 24.65 0.54 -9.80
CA ASN A 12 24.57 -0.80 -10.41
C ASN A 12 24.25 -1.89 -9.39
N ASP A 13 24.01 -3.10 -9.87
CA ASP A 13 23.60 -4.29 -9.13
C ASP A 13 24.62 -4.82 -8.11
N SER A 14 25.87 -4.37 -8.19
CA SER A 14 26.88 -4.71 -7.17
C SER A 14 26.66 -3.97 -5.84
N CYS A 15 25.82 -2.95 -5.84
CA CYS A 15 25.42 -2.20 -4.64
C CYS A 15 24.21 -2.83 -3.97
N THR A 16 24.27 -3.08 -2.66
CA THR A 16 23.13 -3.62 -1.90
C THR A 16 21.94 -2.68 -1.85
N ALA A 17 22.16 -1.35 -1.95
CA ALA A 17 21.10 -0.34 -1.99
C ALA A 17 20.55 -0.08 -3.40
N TRP A 18 21.17 -0.66 -4.45
CA TRP A 18 20.68 -0.46 -5.79
C TRP A 18 19.44 -1.32 -6.03
N LEU A 19 18.35 -0.66 -6.36
CA LEU A 19 17.09 -1.27 -6.74
C LEU A 19 16.80 -0.82 -8.18
N GLN A 20 16.64 -1.77 -9.08
CA GLN A 20 16.28 -1.45 -10.45
C GLN A 20 14.84 -0.92 -10.46
N ILE A 21 14.67 0.28 -10.99
CA ILE A 21 13.35 0.82 -11.34
C ILE A 21 13.02 0.24 -12.70
N ASP A 22 11.82 -0.30 -12.88
CA ASP A 22 11.36 -0.78 -14.16
C ASP A 22 11.15 0.37 -15.18
N GLU A 23 10.96 0.03 -16.45
CA GLU A 23 10.78 1.04 -17.53
C GLU A 23 9.49 1.87 -17.33
N SER A 24 8.51 1.38 -16.56
CA SER A 24 7.29 2.10 -16.20
C SER A 24 7.50 3.06 -15.03
N GLY A 25 8.65 3.01 -14.36
CA GLY A 25 8.99 3.85 -13.21
C GLY A 25 8.41 3.35 -11.88
N PHE A 26 7.89 2.13 -11.84
CA PHE A 26 7.42 1.53 -10.58
C PHE A 26 8.58 1.20 -9.66
N LEU A 27 8.47 1.66 -8.42
CA LEU A 27 9.41 1.31 -7.37
C LEU A 27 9.17 -0.14 -6.93
N PRO A 28 10.24 -0.88 -6.63
CA PRO A 28 10.13 -2.21 -6.04
C PRO A 28 9.43 -2.13 -4.68
N GLY A 29 8.68 -3.17 -4.33
CA GLY A 29 8.10 -3.30 -2.99
C GLY A 29 9.19 -3.52 -1.94
N ILE A 30 9.10 -2.79 -0.84
CA ILE A 30 9.96 -2.99 0.34
C ILE A 30 9.05 -3.38 1.51
N LEU A 31 9.26 -4.58 2.05
CA LEU A 31 8.46 -5.12 3.14
C LEU A 31 9.36 -5.40 4.34
N GLN A 32 8.91 -5.03 5.53
CA GLN A 32 9.58 -5.45 6.75
C GLN A 32 9.29 -6.93 7.02
N PHE A 33 10.31 -7.68 7.43
CA PHE A 33 10.20 -9.08 7.82
C PHE A 33 11.10 -9.36 9.01
N GLY A 34 10.55 -9.25 10.22
CA GLY A 34 11.33 -9.32 11.45
C GLY A 34 12.42 -8.24 11.51
N ASN A 35 13.67 -8.66 11.62
CA ASN A 35 14.85 -7.77 11.57
C ASN A 35 15.44 -7.64 10.16
N SER A 36 14.78 -8.17 9.15
CA SER A 36 15.20 -8.15 7.75
C SER A 36 14.23 -7.34 6.92
N ILE A 37 14.59 -7.08 5.68
CA ILE A 37 13.73 -6.51 4.65
C ILE A 37 13.59 -7.49 3.49
N LEU A 38 12.39 -7.59 2.95
CA LEU A 38 12.12 -8.24 1.67
C LEU A 38 12.01 -7.16 0.61
N LEU A 39 12.71 -7.37 -0.49
CA LEU A 39 12.70 -6.49 -1.65
C LEU A 39 12.03 -7.24 -2.79
N VAL A 40 10.92 -6.72 -3.28
CA VAL A 40 10.15 -7.33 -4.37
C VAL A 40 10.28 -6.44 -5.59
N GLN A 41 10.84 -6.98 -6.63
CA GLN A 41 10.97 -6.32 -7.92
C GLN A 41 10.03 -6.99 -8.91
N ASN A 42 9.13 -6.23 -9.50
CA ASN A 42 8.33 -6.70 -10.63
C ASN A 42 9.20 -6.70 -11.89
N GLY A 43 9.14 -7.79 -12.64
CA GLY A 43 9.88 -7.92 -13.89
C GLY A 43 8.99 -7.56 -15.06
N GLU A 44 9.56 -6.90 -16.06
CA GLU A 44 8.85 -6.54 -17.30
C GLU A 44 9.33 -7.30 -18.52
N SER A 45 10.45 -7.98 -18.43
CA SER A 45 11.05 -8.67 -19.58
C SER A 45 11.86 -9.89 -19.18
N SER A 46 12.18 -10.73 -20.18
CA SER A 46 13.06 -11.88 -20.00
C SER A 46 14.47 -11.52 -19.49
N ASN A 47 14.89 -10.27 -19.67
CA ASN A 47 16.19 -9.78 -19.21
C ASN A 47 16.12 -9.23 -17.77
N HIS A 48 14.94 -8.91 -17.30
CA HIS A 48 14.67 -8.38 -15.95
C HIS A 48 13.49 -9.13 -15.33
N PRO A 49 13.70 -10.36 -14.86
CA PRO A 49 12.63 -11.15 -14.26
C PRO A 49 12.16 -10.53 -12.93
N ALA A 50 10.90 -10.77 -12.59
CA ALA A 50 10.42 -10.46 -11.27
C ALA A 50 11.21 -11.26 -10.22
N CYS A 51 11.66 -10.59 -9.16
CA CYS A 51 12.51 -11.18 -8.15
C CYS A 51 12.07 -10.82 -6.74
N ILE A 52 12.33 -11.74 -5.80
CA ILE A 52 12.17 -11.49 -4.37
C ILE A 52 13.53 -11.72 -3.71
N TRP A 53 13.98 -10.73 -2.97
CA TRP A 53 15.24 -10.76 -2.23
C TRP A 53 14.97 -10.60 -0.75
N ILE A 54 15.88 -11.10 0.09
CA ILE A 54 15.96 -10.76 1.50
C ILE A 54 17.29 -10.08 1.76
N ALA A 55 17.31 -9.10 2.66
CA ALA A 55 18.51 -8.46 3.16
C ALA A 55 18.33 -8.12 4.64
N ASP A 56 19.43 -7.89 5.33
CA ASP A 56 19.39 -7.32 6.69
C ASP A 56 18.79 -5.89 6.63
N ALA A 57 18.32 -5.37 7.76
CA ALA A 57 17.71 -4.04 7.83
C ALA A 57 18.65 -2.90 7.39
N ASN A 58 19.98 -3.14 7.42
CA ASN A 58 21.00 -2.22 6.90
C ASN A 58 21.34 -2.44 5.41
N GLY A 59 20.67 -3.39 4.74
CA GLY A 59 20.89 -3.74 3.34
C GLY A 59 21.99 -4.75 3.08
N GLU A 60 22.74 -5.17 4.11
CA GLU A 60 23.75 -6.22 3.98
C GLU A 60 23.14 -7.60 3.76
N ASN A 61 23.98 -8.56 3.39
CA ASN A 61 23.62 -9.97 3.22
C ASN A 61 22.44 -10.18 2.25
N LYS A 62 22.30 -9.33 1.23
CA LYS A 62 21.26 -9.44 0.19
C LYS A 62 21.34 -10.79 -0.49
N LYS A 63 20.27 -11.56 -0.43
CA LYS A 63 20.16 -12.91 -0.98
C LYS A 63 18.89 -13.01 -1.83
N LEU A 64 19.03 -13.59 -3.03
CA LEU A 64 17.88 -13.92 -3.88
C LEU A 64 17.12 -15.11 -3.29
N LEU A 65 15.81 -14.95 -3.09
CA LEU A 65 14.90 -16.01 -2.66
C LEU A 65 14.12 -16.59 -3.82
N PHE A 66 13.69 -15.75 -4.76
CA PHE A 66 12.90 -16.15 -5.91
C PHE A 66 13.27 -15.32 -7.14
N SER A 67 13.26 -15.97 -8.30
CA SER A 67 13.31 -15.34 -9.61
C SER A 67 12.27 -15.96 -10.52
N ALA A 68 11.36 -15.15 -11.04
CA ALA A 68 10.32 -15.57 -11.97
C ALA A 68 10.91 -16.06 -13.30
N GLN A 69 10.20 -16.95 -13.96
CA GLN A 69 10.50 -17.38 -15.31
C GLN A 69 9.97 -16.39 -16.35
N SER A 70 10.41 -16.53 -17.59
CA SER A 70 9.85 -15.74 -18.70
C SER A 70 8.33 -15.94 -18.80
N GLY A 71 7.59 -14.85 -18.91
CA GLY A 71 6.13 -14.86 -18.94
C GLY A 71 5.47 -14.88 -17.55
N GLN A 72 6.27 -14.88 -16.48
CA GLN A 72 5.76 -14.78 -15.12
C GLN A 72 5.99 -13.38 -14.54
N SER A 73 5.03 -12.91 -13.73
CA SER A 73 5.10 -11.66 -12.98
C SER A 73 4.58 -11.85 -11.56
N ILE A 74 4.96 -10.96 -10.66
CA ILE A 74 4.50 -10.96 -9.27
C ILE A 74 3.43 -9.87 -9.15
N GLY A 75 2.27 -10.23 -8.59
CA GLY A 75 1.19 -9.27 -8.33
C GLY A 75 1.55 -8.24 -7.25
N PRO A 76 0.79 -7.14 -7.14
CA PRO A 76 1.11 -6.03 -6.24
C PRO A 76 0.78 -6.31 -4.76
N ALA A 77 0.06 -7.39 -4.47
CA ALA A 77 -0.37 -7.72 -3.12
C ALA A 77 0.57 -8.75 -2.48
N PHE A 78 1.09 -8.41 -1.29
CA PHE A 78 2.01 -9.24 -0.51
C PHE A 78 1.54 -9.32 0.92
N TYR A 79 1.68 -10.51 1.54
CA TYR A 79 1.37 -10.71 2.95
C TYR A 79 2.49 -11.48 3.62
N THR A 80 2.99 -10.94 4.71
CA THR A 80 4.06 -11.54 5.50
C THR A 80 3.50 -12.24 6.73
N ASP A 81 3.93 -13.47 6.96
CA ASP A 81 3.71 -14.21 8.20
C ASP A 81 5.06 -14.52 8.83
N GLU A 82 5.49 -13.65 9.72
CA GLU A 82 6.77 -13.77 10.40
C GLU A 82 6.83 -15.01 11.29
N THR A 83 5.70 -15.42 11.88
CA THR A 83 5.62 -16.58 12.77
C THR A 83 6.00 -17.86 12.04
N ASN A 84 5.47 -18.03 10.83
CA ASN A 84 5.72 -19.19 9.98
C ASN A 84 6.83 -18.95 8.95
N SER A 85 7.53 -17.81 9.04
CA SER A 85 8.60 -17.43 8.11
C SER A 85 8.15 -17.45 6.63
N SER A 86 6.96 -16.96 6.34
CA SER A 86 6.32 -17.08 5.04
C SER A 86 5.97 -15.74 4.43
N LEU A 87 6.16 -15.65 3.12
CA LEU A 87 5.64 -14.57 2.29
C LEU A 87 4.60 -15.16 1.32
N TYR A 88 3.41 -14.59 1.30
CA TYR A 88 2.36 -14.94 0.35
C TYR A 88 2.27 -13.87 -0.73
N PHE A 89 2.14 -14.30 -1.97
CA PHE A 89 2.04 -13.41 -3.13
C PHE A 89 1.30 -14.08 -4.29
N VAL A 90 0.85 -13.28 -5.24
CA VAL A 90 0.22 -13.78 -6.46
C VAL A 90 1.29 -13.90 -7.54
N LEU A 91 1.45 -15.10 -8.09
CA LEU A 91 2.26 -15.36 -9.27
C LEU A 91 1.32 -15.43 -10.48
N SER A 92 1.48 -14.49 -11.42
CA SER A 92 0.78 -14.49 -12.70
C SER A 92 1.66 -15.10 -13.77
N GLU A 93 1.09 -15.94 -14.60
CA GLU A 93 1.75 -16.57 -15.76
C GLU A 93 0.94 -16.28 -17.02
N VAL A 94 1.56 -15.60 -17.98
CA VAL A 94 0.97 -15.25 -19.26
C VAL A 94 1.49 -16.24 -20.31
N SER A 95 0.57 -16.87 -21.02
CA SER A 95 0.89 -17.76 -22.13
C SER A 95 0.16 -17.33 -23.41
N GLU A 96 0.89 -17.33 -24.52
CA GLU A 96 0.35 -17.06 -25.84
C GLU A 96 0.11 -18.37 -26.58
N SER A 97 -1.07 -18.50 -27.16
CA SER A 97 -1.44 -19.62 -28.01
C SER A 97 -2.16 -19.14 -29.27
N SER A 98 -2.38 -20.02 -30.22
CA SER A 98 -3.17 -19.72 -31.43
C SER A 98 -4.62 -19.30 -31.11
N GLY A 99 -5.09 -19.51 -29.89
CA GLY A 99 -6.40 -19.09 -29.40
C GLY A 99 -6.43 -17.76 -28.68
N GLY A 100 -5.27 -17.10 -28.50
CA GLY A 100 -5.12 -15.82 -27.82
C GLY A 100 -4.17 -15.88 -26.64
N ILE A 101 -4.17 -14.79 -25.86
CA ILE A 101 -3.41 -14.65 -24.62
C ILE A 101 -4.26 -15.18 -23.47
N THR A 102 -3.69 -16.05 -22.64
CA THR A 102 -4.28 -16.52 -21.39
C THR A 102 -3.39 -16.14 -20.22
N GLU A 103 -4.01 -15.68 -19.14
CA GLU A 103 -3.32 -15.38 -17.88
C GLU A 103 -3.81 -16.40 -16.83
N LYS A 104 -2.89 -16.98 -16.10
CA LYS A 104 -3.15 -17.81 -14.93
C LYS A 104 -2.57 -17.12 -13.70
N LYS A 105 -3.37 -16.99 -12.63
CA LYS A 105 -2.95 -16.43 -11.35
C LYS A 105 -2.96 -17.48 -10.27
N THR A 106 -1.86 -17.63 -9.57
CA THR A 106 -1.72 -18.60 -8.48
C THR A 106 -1.31 -17.86 -7.20
N LEU A 107 -2.09 -18.02 -6.14
CA LEU A 107 -1.64 -17.64 -4.81
C LEU A 107 -0.54 -18.60 -4.39
N SER A 108 0.64 -18.08 -4.09
CA SER A 108 1.84 -18.85 -3.78
C SER A 108 2.39 -18.45 -2.41
N LYS A 109 2.99 -19.40 -1.73
CA LYS A 109 3.71 -19.23 -0.48
C LYS A 109 5.20 -19.42 -0.73
N LEU A 110 6.01 -18.48 -0.31
CA LEU A 110 7.48 -18.58 -0.26
C LEU A 110 7.91 -18.78 1.20
N ASP A 111 8.58 -19.89 1.48
CA ASP A 111 9.31 -20.03 2.75
C ASP A 111 10.59 -19.20 2.69
N VAL A 112 10.67 -18.18 3.53
CA VAL A 112 11.76 -17.19 3.51
C VAL A 112 13.10 -17.80 3.95
N LYS A 113 13.08 -18.90 4.74
CA LYS A 113 14.30 -19.57 5.21
C LYS A 113 14.89 -20.52 4.18
N THR A 114 14.02 -21.32 3.54
CA THR A 114 14.44 -22.35 2.58
C THR A 114 14.44 -21.87 1.14
N ALA A 115 13.74 -20.77 0.86
CA ALA A 115 13.47 -20.26 -0.49
C ALA A 115 12.62 -21.22 -1.35
N GLU A 116 11.87 -22.12 -0.71
CA GLU A 116 10.94 -23.01 -1.39
C GLU A 116 9.61 -22.29 -1.66
N ILE A 117 9.02 -22.57 -2.82
CA ILE A 117 7.73 -22.02 -3.22
C ILE A 117 6.70 -23.14 -3.34
N ASP A 118 5.60 -22.92 -2.63
CA ASP A 118 4.42 -23.79 -2.70
C ASP A 118 3.29 -23.03 -3.43
N PRO A 119 2.86 -23.50 -4.61
CA PRO A 119 1.63 -23.01 -5.22
C PRO A 119 0.45 -23.51 -4.40
N LEU A 120 -0.37 -22.59 -3.89
CA LEU A 120 -1.46 -22.95 -2.99
C LEU A 120 -2.78 -23.13 -3.73
N ILE A 121 -3.24 -22.13 -4.46
CA ILE A 121 -4.57 -22.10 -5.06
C ILE A 121 -4.54 -21.28 -6.36
N ASP A 122 -5.29 -21.76 -7.36
CA ASP A 122 -5.61 -21.00 -8.57
C ASP A 122 -6.64 -19.91 -8.23
N ILE A 123 -6.26 -18.65 -8.46
CA ILE A 123 -7.11 -17.48 -8.26
C ILE A 123 -7.27 -16.65 -9.53
N THR A 124 -7.22 -17.29 -10.68
CA THR A 124 -7.28 -16.61 -11.99
C THR A 124 -8.47 -15.66 -12.12
N ASP A 125 -9.63 -16.07 -11.60
CA ASP A 125 -10.87 -15.28 -11.65
C ASP A 125 -11.05 -14.33 -10.46
N TYR A 126 -10.07 -14.22 -9.56
CA TYR A 126 -10.18 -13.44 -8.34
C TYR A 126 -9.06 -12.41 -8.20
N GLY A 127 -9.38 -11.30 -7.53
CA GLY A 127 -8.39 -10.39 -6.96
C GLY A 127 -8.11 -10.74 -5.50
N LEU A 128 -6.89 -10.54 -5.04
CA LEU A 128 -6.51 -10.70 -3.65
C LEU A 128 -6.66 -9.37 -2.92
N TYR A 129 -7.41 -9.36 -1.82
CA TYR A 129 -7.61 -8.17 -1.00
C TYR A 129 -6.71 -8.17 0.23
N SER A 130 -6.77 -9.22 1.04
CA SER A 130 -6.04 -9.27 2.31
C SER A 130 -5.77 -10.70 2.76
N ALA A 131 -4.90 -10.85 3.75
CA ALA A 131 -4.73 -12.08 4.52
C ALA A 131 -5.30 -11.88 5.93
N CYS A 132 -5.92 -12.94 6.46
CA CYS A 132 -6.54 -12.96 7.77
C CYS A 132 -6.25 -14.29 8.46
N GLY A 133 -5.22 -14.33 9.31
CA GLY A 133 -4.79 -15.57 9.97
C GLY A 133 -4.31 -16.62 8.96
N ASP A 134 -5.03 -17.71 8.87
CA ASP A 134 -4.77 -18.84 7.97
C ASP A 134 -5.61 -18.82 6.68
N CYS A 135 -6.36 -17.76 6.45
CA CYS A 135 -7.18 -17.58 5.26
C CYS A 135 -6.85 -16.25 4.53
N PHE A 136 -7.35 -16.14 3.32
CA PHE A 136 -7.26 -14.94 2.50
C PHE A 136 -8.66 -14.44 2.15
N ILE A 137 -8.80 -13.14 2.01
CA ILE A 137 -10.00 -12.52 1.48
C ILE A 137 -9.73 -12.19 0.02
N VAL A 138 -10.49 -12.81 -0.86
CA VAL A 138 -10.45 -12.59 -2.30
C VAL A 138 -11.77 -11.99 -2.77
N TYR A 139 -11.73 -11.31 -3.89
CA TYR A 139 -12.92 -10.72 -4.48
C TYR A 139 -13.07 -11.10 -5.95
N ARG A 140 -14.30 -11.10 -6.40
CA ARG A 140 -14.67 -11.15 -7.81
C ARG A 140 -15.64 -10.02 -8.09
N ALA A 141 -15.35 -9.23 -9.11
CA ALA A 141 -16.22 -8.13 -9.53
C ALA A 141 -16.88 -8.46 -10.86
N ASN A 142 -18.11 -8.01 -11.02
CA ASN A 142 -18.80 -7.91 -12.30
C ASN A 142 -19.15 -6.42 -12.55
N GLU A 143 -19.98 -6.13 -13.55
CA GLU A 143 -20.33 -4.74 -13.91
C GLU A 143 -21.09 -3.97 -12.81
N SER A 144 -21.70 -4.66 -11.84
CA SER A 144 -22.60 -4.05 -10.86
C SER A 144 -22.26 -4.37 -9.40
N GLU A 145 -21.57 -5.47 -9.16
CA GLU A 145 -21.33 -5.98 -7.80
C GLU A 145 -19.91 -6.52 -7.63
N GLN A 146 -19.41 -6.37 -6.44
CA GLN A 146 -18.18 -6.98 -5.96
C GLN A 146 -18.54 -7.97 -4.85
N HIS A 147 -18.12 -9.21 -5.03
CA HIS A 147 -18.35 -10.28 -4.07
C HIS A 147 -17.06 -10.65 -3.39
N PHE A 148 -17.06 -10.77 -2.07
CA PHE A 148 -15.94 -11.16 -1.23
C PHE A 148 -16.09 -12.59 -0.77
N TYR A 149 -14.98 -13.32 -0.74
CA TYR A 149 -14.93 -14.74 -0.38
C TYR A 149 -13.78 -15.01 0.56
N TYR A 150 -13.95 -16.00 1.44
CA TYR A 150 -12.81 -16.64 2.08
C TYR A 150 -12.15 -17.62 1.16
N LEU A 151 -10.84 -17.62 1.20
CA LEU A 151 -10.00 -18.58 0.52
C LEU A 151 -9.08 -19.24 1.55
N TYR A 152 -9.31 -20.53 1.79
CA TYR A 152 -8.45 -21.34 2.66
C TYR A 152 -7.52 -22.16 1.77
N PRO A 153 -6.18 -22.15 1.99
CA PRO A 153 -5.26 -23.01 1.26
C PRO A 153 -5.67 -24.48 1.37
N GLY A 154 -5.83 -25.13 0.21
CA GLY A 154 -6.25 -26.54 0.16
C GLY A 154 -7.76 -26.78 0.14
N TYR A 155 -8.59 -25.75 0.14
CA TYR A 155 -10.04 -25.83 0.01
C TYR A 155 -10.53 -24.98 -1.15
N ASP A 156 -11.64 -25.37 -1.75
CA ASP A 156 -12.33 -24.55 -2.75
C ASP A 156 -12.88 -23.27 -2.10
N THR A 157 -13.01 -22.22 -2.91
CA THR A 157 -13.68 -20.99 -2.48
C THR A 157 -15.09 -21.28 -2.01
N THR A 158 -15.40 -20.83 -0.82
CA THR A 158 -16.69 -21.07 -0.18
C THR A 158 -17.69 -19.95 -0.45
N ALA A 159 -18.80 -19.99 0.27
CA ALA A 159 -19.90 -19.04 0.13
C ALA A 159 -19.46 -17.57 0.14
N VAL A 160 -20.21 -16.74 -0.57
CA VAL A 160 -20.05 -15.28 -0.56
C VAL A 160 -20.15 -14.78 0.88
N LEU A 161 -19.12 -14.11 1.35
CA LEU A 161 -19.10 -13.47 2.68
C LEU A 161 -19.92 -12.20 2.72
N ALA A 162 -19.72 -11.37 1.69
CA ALA A 162 -20.39 -10.10 1.52
C ALA A 162 -20.48 -9.77 0.04
N SER A 163 -21.47 -8.96 -0.32
CA SER A 163 -21.58 -8.35 -1.63
C SER A 163 -21.76 -6.86 -1.44
N THR A 164 -20.99 -6.09 -2.20
CA THR A 164 -21.15 -4.64 -2.25
C THR A 164 -21.41 -4.22 -3.69
N PRO A 165 -22.16 -3.14 -3.91
CA PRO A 165 -22.26 -2.59 -5.23
C PRO A 165 -20.85 -2.20 -5.73
N PHE A 166 -20.48 -2.71 -6.90
CA PHE A 166 -19.24 -2.31 -7.58
C PHE A 166 -19.60 -1.37 -8.72
N TYR A 167 -19.11 -0.16 -8.63
CA TYR A 167 -19.40 0.84 -9.62
C TYR A 167 -18.11 1.24 -10.32
N SER A 168 -18.03 0.86 -11.57
CA SER A 168 -16.98 1.33 -12.48
C SER A 168 -17.25 2.74 -13.02
N ASN A 169 -18.39 3.37 -12.64
CA ASN A 169 -18.89 4.60 -13.23
C ASN A 169 -19.01 5.72 -12.22
N GLU A 170 -18.94 6.97 -12.69
CA GLU A 170 -19.03 8.23 -11.94
C GLU A 170 -20.31 8.40 -11.09
N THR A 171 -21.30 7.52 -11.26
CA THR A 171 -22.59 7.55 -10.56
C THR A 171 -22.66 6.67 -9.31
N SER A 172 -21.54 6.13 -8.85
CA SER A 172 -21.50 5.27 -7.67
C SER A 172 -21.95 6.02 -6.40
N LYS A 173 -22.92 5.42 -5.70
CA LYS A 173 -23.50 5.98 -4.47
C LYS A 173 -22.78 5.49 -3.21
N THR A 174 -21.91 4.52 -3.35
CA THR A 174 -21.16 3.91 -2.25
C THR A 174 -19.71 3.68 -2.65
N GLY A 175 -18.79 3.80 -1.71
CA GLY A 175 -17.41 3.34 -1.81
C GLY A 175 -17.19 2.20 -0.84
N ALA A 176 -16.35 1.23 -1.21
CA ALA A 176 -16.05 0.11 -0.32
C ALA A 176 -14.59 -0.31 -0.42
N PHE A 177 -14.02 -0.71 0.72
CA PHE A 177 -12.71 -1.35 0.78
C PHE A 177 -12.66 -2.36 1.93
N VAL A 178 -11.72 -3.29 1.84
CA VAL A 178 -11.48 -4.28 2.90
C VAL A 178 -10.11 -4.02 3.52
N SER A 179 -10.03 -4.09 4.82
CA SER A 179 -8.77 -4.12 5.56
C SER A 179 -8.78 -5.29 6.53
N VAL A 180 -7.82 -6.17 6.40
CA VAL A 180 -7.72 -7.45 7.12
C VAL A 180 -9.01 -8.25 6.94
N ASP A 181 -9.85 -8.34 7.96
CA ASP A 181 -11.14 -9.07 7.98
C ASP A 181 -12.36 -8.15 8.04
N THR A 182 -12.16 -6.86 7.85
CA THR A 182 -13.20 -5.85 8.01
C THR A 182 -13.50 -5.15 6.69
N LEU A 183 -14.76 -5.19 6.29
CA LEU A 183 -15.31 -4.43 5.17
C LEU A 183 -15.77 -3.07 5.67
N PHE A 184 -15.35 -2.03 4.98
CA PHE A 184 -15.79 -0.65 5.14
C PHE A 184 -16.59 -0.24 3.92
N GLU A 185 -17.81 0.28 4.14
CA GLU A 185 -18.72 0.76 3.10
C GLU A 185 -19.14 2.19 3.44
N TYR A 186 -18.82 3.13 2.56
CA TYR A 186 -19.25 4.52 2.70
C TYR A 186 -20.43 4.79 1.77
N ASP A 187 -21.54 5.25 2.34
CA ASP A 187 -22.70 5.72 1.58
C ASP A 187 -22.63 7.24 1.40
N TYR A 188 -22.38 7.68 0.17
CA TYR A 188 -22.25 9.10 -0.16
C TYR A 188 -23.57 9.87 -0.06
N GLN A 189 -24.73 9.20 -0.15
CA GLN A 189 -26.03 9.87 -0.04
C GLN A 189 -26.42 10.20 1.40
N THR A 190 -26.12 9.29 2.31
CA THR A 190 -26.43 9.44 3.74
C THR A 190 -25.23 9.95 4.52
N ALA A 191 -24.05 10.06 3.91
CA ALA A 191 -22.78 10.36 4.54
C ALA A 191 -22.55 9.47 5.77
N SER A 192 -22.71 8.17 5.61
CA SER A 192 -22.51 7.19 6.66
C SER A 192 -21.44 6.17 6.27
N LEU A 193 -20.61 5.80 7.24
CA LEU A 193 -19.63 4.73 7.11
C LEU A 193 -20.14 3.51 7.89
N LYS A 194 -20.28 2.40 7.19
CA LYS A 194 -20.57 1.09 7.79
C LYS A 194 -19.29 0.27 7.86
N MET A 195 -19.00 -0.29 9.01
CA MET A 195 -17.93 -1.23 9.25
C MET A 195 -18.53 -2.59 9.57
N ARG A 196 -18.08 -3.64 8.87
CA ARG A 196 -18.55 -5.02 9.09
C ARG A 196 -17.36 -5.96 9.19
N ASN A 197 -17.24 -6.65 10.31
CA ASN A 197 -16.30 -7.75 10.43
C ASN A 197 -16.80 -8.95 9.62
N LEU A 198 -16.04 -9.39 8.63
CA LEU A 198 -16.43 -10.45 7.71
C LEU A 198 -16.44 -11.84 8.35
N LEU A 199 -15.65 -12.04 9.43
CA LEU A 199 -15.58 -13.31 10.15
C LEU A 199 -16.76 -13.48 11.11
N THR A 200 -17.04 -12.45 11.90
CA THR A 200 -18.05 -12.51 12.96
C THR A 200 -19.42 -12.01 12.52
N GLY A 201 -19.46 -11.22 11.44
CA GLY A 201 -20.67 -10.52 11.00
C GLY A 201 -21.04 -9.32 11.86
N GLU A 202 -20.21 -8.95 12.84
CA GLU A 202 -20.44 -7.77 13.69
C GLU A 202 -20.38 -6.49 12.86
N GLU A 203 -21.36 -5.60 13.07
CA GLU A 203 -21.49 -4.36 12.31
C GLU A 203 -21.48 -3.14 13.24
N LYS A 204 -20.85 -2.06 12.77
CA LYS A 204 -20.96 -0.72 13.36
C LYS A 204 -21.25 0.29 12.24
N CYS A 205 -22.00 1.34 12.58
CA CYS A 205 -22.26 2.45 11.66
C CYS A 205 -21.83 3.76 12.33
N PHE A 206 -21.22 4.63 11.52
CA PHE A 206 -20.74 5.94 11.95
C PHE A 206 -21.41 7.02 11.11
N ASP A 207 -21.91 8.06 11.77
CA ASP A 207 -22.48 9.24 11.11
C ASP A 207 -21.34 10.20 10.73
N CYS A 208 -21.08 10.34 9.44
CA CYS A 208 -20.09 11.25 8.89
C CYS A 208 -20.74 12.57 8.41
N SER A 209 -22.07 12.71 8.50
CA SER A 209 -22.81 13.87 7.96
C SER A 209 -22.37 15.23 8.52
N PRO A 210 -21.88 15.35 9.78
CA PRO A 210 -21.40 16.64 10.28
C PRO A 210 -20.15 17.16 9.55
N TYR A 211 -19.45 16.29 8.83
CA TYR A 211 -18.17 16.59 8.15
C TYR A 211 -18.23 16.32 6.64
N ALA A 212 -19.32 15.78 6.15
CA ALA A 212 -19.56 15.62 4.74
C ALA A 212 -19.92 16.99 4.15
N GLU A 213 -19.02 17.58 3.40
CA GLU A 213 -19.39 18.65 2.50
C GLU A 213 -20.32 18.07 1.43
N GLN A 214 -21.21 18.91 0.86
CA GLN A 214 -22.22 18.38 -0.09
C GLN A 214 -21.51 17.63 -1.22
N PRO A 215 -21.67 16.31 -1.30
CA PRO A 215 -20.98 15.54 -2.30
C PRO A 215 -21.57 15.89 -3.66
N ASP A 216 -20.79 16.55 -4.48
CA ASP A 216 -20.95 16.44 -5.92
C ASP A 216 -20.10 15.25 -6.41
N ASP A 217 -20.24 14.88 -7.69
CA ASP A 217 -19.54 13.73 -8.25
C ASP A 217 -18.01 13.90 -8.27
N GLU A 218 -17.48 15.11 -8.02
CA GLU A 218 -16.06 15.45 -8.05
C GLU A 218 -15.42 15.49 -6.63
N HIS A 219 -16.23 15.58 -5.56
CA HIS A 219 -15.76 15.85 -4.18
C HIS A 219 -16.19 14.76 -3.20
N ARG A 220 -15.97 13.50 -3.55
CA ARG A 220 -16.32 12.38 -2.68
C ARG A 220 -15.34 12.27 -1.52
N PRO A 221 -15.84 12.03 -0.31
CA PRO A 221 -14.97 11.67 0.79
C PRO A 221 -14.15 10.41 0.48
N ASP A 222 -12.90 10.41 0.89
CA ASP A 222 -12.02 9.23 0.85
C ASP A 222 -11.71 8.77 2.28
N CYS A 223 -11.63 7.47 2.47
CA CYS A 223 -11.32 6.85 3.75
C CYS A 223 -10.07 6.00 3.60
N ARG A 224 -9.06 6.24 4.44
CA ARG A 224 -7.78 5.51 4.42
C ARG A 224 -7.48 4.87 5.76
N GLY A 225 -6.96 3.68 5.73
CA GLY A 225 -6.64 2.87 6.90
C GLY A 225 -7.44 1.56 6.93
N PRO A 226 -7.82 1.04 8.10
CA PRO A 226 -7.59 1.62 9.43
C PRO A 226 -6.13 1.54 9.88
N TYR A 227 -5.74 2.45 10.76
CA TYR A 227 -4.48 2.48 11.47
C TYR A 227 -4.76 2.21 12.94
N GLY A 228 -4.74 0.94 13.33
CA GLY A 228 -5.25 0.52 14.63
C GLY A 228 -6.74 0.88 14.77
N LYS A 229 -7.08 1.72 15.75
CA LYS A 229 -8.45 2.19 15.97
C LYS A 229 -8.82 3.45 15.18
N TYR A 230 -7.97 3.97 14.36
CA TYR A 230 -8.16 5.23 13.65
C TYR A 230 -8.36 5.01 12.16
N LEU A 231 -9.32 5.73 11.59
CA LEU A 231 -9.53 5.83 10.16
C LEU A 231 -9.33 7.29 9.72
N LEU A 232 -8.48 7.50 8.72
CA LEU A 232 -8.30 8.83 8.14
C LEU A 232 -9.48 9.11 7.19
N TYR A 233 -10.16 10.22 7.43
CA TYR A 233 -11.30 10.70 6.65
C TYR A 233 -10.89 11.97 5.93
N GLU A 234 -10.85 11.91 4.62
CA GLU A 234 -10.50 13.03 3.75
C GLU A 234 -11.75 13.56 3.06
N THR A 235 -11.97 14.86 3.16
CA THR A 235 -12.93 15.59 2.33
C THR A 235 -12.19 16.66 1.54
N SER A 236 -12.77 17.15 0.47
CA SER A 236 -12.19 18.25 -0.28
C SER A 236 -13.23 19.31 -0.59
N TYR A 237 -12.82 20.55 -0.62
CA TYR A 237 -13.66 21.65 -1.06
C TYR A 237 -12.94 22.48 -2.13
N VAL A 238 -13.71 23.20 -2.93
CA VAL A 238 -13.17 24.11 -3.92
C VAL A 238 -13.01 25.49 -3.30
N SER A 239 -11.79 26.02 -3.27
CA SER A 239 -11.51 27.39 -2.83
C SER A 239 -12.17 28.40 -3.77
N LYS A 240 -12.25 29.67 -3.32
CA LYS A 240 -12.76 30.77 -4.15
C LYS A 240 -11.97 30.99 -5.45
N GLU A 241 -10.72 30.56 -5.44
CA GLU A 241 -9.81 30.60 -6.58
C GLU A 241 -9.90 29.37 -7.49
N GLY A 242 -10.76 28.39 -7.16
CA GLY A 242 -10.97 27.17 -7.93
C GLY A 242 -9.96 26.05 -7.65
N TYR A 243 -9.24 26.11 -6.53
CA TYR A 243 -8.33 25.02 -6.13
C TYR A 243 -9.03 24.03 -5.21
N PHE A 244 -8.74 22.74 -5.38
CA PHE A 244 -9.13 21.71 -4.45
C PHE A 244 -8.26 21.78 -3.20
N LEU A 245 -8.88 21.90 -2.05
CA LEU A 245 -8.22 21.93 -0.75
C LEU A 245 -8.72 20.74 0.07
N PRO A 246 -7.87 19.76 0.38
CA PRO A 246 -8.26 18.63 1.19
C PRO A 246 -8.36 19.01 2.67
N HIS A 247 -9.37 18.47 3.34
CA HIS A 247 -9.56 18.52 4.78
C HIS A 247 -9.42 17.11 5.34
N TYR A 248 -8.59 16.96 6.32
CA TYR A 248 -8.32 15.66 6.95
C TYR A 248 -8.84 15.64 8.38
N ARG A 249 -9.56 14.58 8.72
CA ARG A 249 -10.02 14.28 10.07
C ARG A 249 -9.75 12.82 10.37
N VAL A 250 -9.83 12.47 11.64
CA VAL A 250 -9.67 11.09 12.11
C VAL A 250 -10.95 10.64 12.75
N LEU A 251 -11.49 9.53 12.29
CA LEU A 251 -12.58 8.81 12.93
C LEU A 251 -12.01 7.76 13.87
N ASN A 252 -12.35 7.82 15.15
CA ASN A 252 -12.05 6.77 16.10
C ASN A 252 -13.12 5.67 15.99
N LEU A 253 -12.72 4.50 15.52
CA LEU A 253 -13.60 3.35 15.26
C LEU A 253 -14.14 2.68 16.53
N GLU A 254 -13.57 2.97 17.72
CA GLU A 254 -14.06 2.43 18.98
C GLU A 254 -15.30 3.20 19.48
N ASN A 255 -15.24 4.53 19.48
CA ASN A 255 -16.28 5.39 20.03
C ASN A 255 -17.07 6.21 19.00
N GLY A 256 -16.64 6.24 17.73
CA GLY A 256 -17.32 6.97 16.67
C GLY A 256 -17.06 8.48 16.66
N GLU A 257 -16.12 8.97 17.47
CA GLU A 257 -15.80 10.39 17.53
C GLU A 257 -14.83 10.80 16.43
N PHE A 258 -15.10 11.95 15.82
CA PHE A 258 -14.17 12.58 14.90
C PHE A 258 -13.22 13.53 15.65
N SER A 259 -11.98 13.60 15.18
CA SER A 259 -11.04 14.62 15.62
C SER A 259 -11.44 16.01 15.11
N GLU A 260 -10.81 17.04 15.66
CA GLU A 260 -10.70 18.32 14.97
C GLU A 260 -9.96 18.12 13.63
N GLU A 261 -10.05 19.11 12.75
CA GLU A 261 -9.34 19.08 11.48
C GLU A 261 -7.83 18.99 11.72
N MET A 262 -7.18 18.05 11.02
CA MET A 262 -5.75 17.87 11.12
C MET A 262 -5.02 19.06 10.46
N ASN A 263 -4.02 19.57 11.13
CA ASN A 263 -3.28 20.77 10.70
C ASN A 263 -1.76 20.55 10.73
N LEU A 264 -1.31 19.31 10.57
CA LEU A 264 0.12 19.02 10.55
C LEU A 264 0.69 19.31 9.16
N LYS A 265 1.72 20.16 9.11
CA LYS A 265 2.32 20.64 7.86
C LYS A 265 3.83 20.43 7.83
N ASP A 266 4.34 20.21 6.63
CA ASP A 266 5.78 20.24 6.38
C ASP A 266 6.35 21.68 6.41
N SER A 267 7.66 21.83 6.24
CA SER A 267 8.31 23.13 6.22
C SER A 267 7.94 24.02 5.03
N GLN A 268 7.29 23.46 4.00
CA GLN A 268 6.77 24.19 2.84
C GLN A 268 5.30 24.62 3.03
N GLY A 269 4.67 24.19 4.12
CA GLY A 269 3.27 24.49 4.42
C GLY A 269 2.26 23.53 3.79
N ASN A 270 2.71 22.43 3.14
CA ASN A 270 1.84 21.39 2.63
C ASN A 270 1.40 20.48 3.77
N PHE A 271 0.20 19.90 3.64
CA PHE A 271 -0.26 18.88 4.59
C PHE A 271 0.73 17.72 4.63
N LEU A 272 1.05 17.27 5.83
CA LEU A 272 2.04 16.23 6.06
C LEU A 272 1.47 14.86 5.67
N THR A 273 1.92 14.33 4.54
CA THR A 273 1.48 13.02 4.05
C THR A 273 2.38 11.91 4.60
N SER A 274 1.77 10.85 5.08
CA SER A 274 2.47 9.62 5.43
C SER A 274 2.92 8.89 4.17
N LEU A 275 4.20 8.54 4.09
CA LEU A 275 4.76 7.73 3.00
C LEU A 275 4.54 6.23 3.23
N THR A 276 4.71 5.81 4.48
CA THR A 276 4.54 4.41 4.89
C THR A 276 4.35 4.32 6.39
N VAL A 277 3.88 3.18 6.83
CA VAL A 277 3.74 2.85 8.25
C VAL A 277 4.82 1.84 8.64
N VAL A 278 5.56 2.14 9.70
CA VAL A 278 6.58 1.27 10.27
C VAL A 278 6.15 0.94 11.70
N LYS A 279 5.65 -0.25 11.92
CA LYS A 279 4.98 -0.66 13.18
C LYS A 279 3.79 0.26 13.48
N ASP A 280 3.88 1.05 14.55
CA ASP A 280 2.89 2.02 15.01
C ASP A 280 3.27 3.48 14.70
N GLN A 281 4.24 3.68 13.83
CA GLN A 281 4.75 5.00 13.45
C GLN A 281 4.55 5.26 11.96
N PHE A 282 4.28 6.51 11.62
CA PHE A 282 4.30 6.98 10.25
C PHE A 282 5.69 7.50 9.88
N CYS A 283 6.19 7.11 8.71
CA CYS A 283 7.32 7.76 8.07
C CYS A 283 6.78 8.93 7.23
N VAL A 284 7.25 10.13 7.53
CA VAL A 284 6.75 11.36 6.92
C VAL A 284 7.89 12.21 6.37
N VAL A 285 7.60 13.03 5.36
CA VAL A 285 8.49 14.11 4.93
C VAL A 285 8.14 15.36 5.73
N TYR A 286 9.01 15.77 6.64
CA TYR A 286 8.72 16.89 7.53
C TYR A 286 9.44 18.20 7.14
N ASP A 287 10.54 18.09 6.39
CA ASP A 287 11.38 19.21 5.99
C ASP A 287 12.13 18.91 4.68
N TYR A 288 12.80 19.89 4.12
CA TYR A 288 13.60 19.77 2.91
C TYR A 288 14.95 20.47 3.06
N THR A 289 15.98 19.92 2.38
CA THR A 289 17.26 20.58 2.19
C THR A 289 17.38 21.00 0.74
N SER A 290 17.70 22.27 0.52
CA SER A 290 17.98 22.80 -0.82
C SER A 290 19.43 22.50 -1.20
N VAL A 291 19.62 21.82 -2.34
CA VAL A 291 20.94 21.47 -2.88
C VAL A 291 21.02 21.92 -4.34
N ASN A 292 22.10 22.60 -4.69
CA ASN A 292 22.37 22.92 -6.08
C ASN A 292 23.11 21.74 -6.75
N ILE A 293 22.52 21.16 -7.77
CA ILE A 293 23.14 20.09 -8.57
C ILE A 293 23.47 20.60 -9.97
N ALA A 294 24.61 20.16 -10.49
CA ALA A 294 24.98 20.45 -11.87
C ALA A 294 24.19 19.52 -12.82
N VAL A 295 23.49 20.09 -13.77
CA VAL A 295 22.82 19.33 -14.84
C VAL A 295 23.84 18.97 -15.90
N ALA A 296 23.94 17.67 -16.23
CA ALA A 296 25.05 17.13 -17.03
C ALA A 296 25.13 17.67 -18.46
N ASP A 297 24.02 18.12 -19.05
CA ASP A 297 23.95 18.42 -20.48
C ASP A 297 24.14 19.89 -20.85
N ASP A 298 24.04 20.84 -19.90
CA ASP A 298 24.08 22.27 -20.23
C ASP A 298 24.91 23.14 -19.28
N ASN A 299 25.63 22.58 -18.33
CA ASN A 299 26.37 23.31 -17.26
C ASN A 299 25.51 24.27 -16.42
N THR A 300 24.20 24.07 -16.40
CA THR A 300 23.34 24.83 -15.50
C THR A 300 23.33 24.20 -14.10
N MET A 301 23.08 25.03 -13.10
CA MET A 301 22.85 24.57 -11.72
C MET A 301 21.35 24.61 -11.44
N GLU A 302 20.80 23.46 -11.09
CA GLU A 302 19.41 23.38 -10.63
C GLU A 302 19.35 23.28 -9.11
N ASN A 303 18.40 24.00 -8.53
CA ASN A 303 18.11 23.91 -7.12
C ASN A 303 17.10 22.81 -6.90
N VAL A 304 17.54 21.73 -6.26
CA VAL A 304 16.70 20.55 -5.95
C VAL A 304 16.41 20.51 -4.45
N LEU A 305 15.15 20.29 -4.12
CA LEU A 305 14.71 20.06 -2.73
C LEU A 305 14.81 18.56 -2.42
N ILE A 306 15.70 18.24 -1.51
CA ILE A 306 15.86 16.87 -0.99
C ILE A 306 15.01 16.72 0.27
N PRO A 307 14.04 15.77 0.31
CA PRO A 307 13.19 15.59 1.47
C PRO A 307 13.97 15.06 2.67
N LYS A 308 13.60 15.55 3.85
CA LYS A 308 14.02 15.01 5.14
C LYS A 308 12.90 14.21 5.75
N TYR A 309 13.23 13.03 6.22
CA TYR A 309 12.28 12.06 6.76
C TYR A 309 12.31 12.03 8.28
N ALA A 310 11.16 11.78 8.87
CA ALA A 310 11.03 11.53 10.30
C ALA A 310 10.04 10.40 10.56
N LEU A 311 10.18 9.77 11.72
CA LEU A 311 9.13 8.93 12.30
C LEU A 311 8.25 9.78 13.21
N LEU A 312 6.96 9.51 13.17
CA LEU A 312 5.97 10.16 14.01
C LEU A 312 5.00 9.10 14.52
N SER A 313 4.70 9.09 15.82
CA SER A 313 3.72 8.13 16.34
C SER A 313 2.35 8.35 15.68
N GLN A 314 1.55 7.30 15.54
CA GLN A 314 0.18 7.43 15.04
C GLN A 314 -0.64 8.42 15.88
N ASP A 315 -0.47 8.39 17.21
CA ASP A 315 -1.18 9.31 18.10
C ASP A 315 -0.79 10.77 17.86
N ASP A 316 0.50 11.06 17.66
CA ASP A 316 0.96 12.42 17.36
C ASP A 316 0.48 12.89 15.98
N TYR A 317 0.57 12.02 14.97
CA TYR A 317 0.10 12.32 13.62
C TYR A 317 -1.40 12.67 13.62
N PHE A 318 -2.22 11.83 14.25
CA PHE A 318 -3.67 12.02 14.27
C PHE A 318 -4.15 13.17 15.16
N HIS A 319 -3.31 13.62 16.10
CA HIS A 319 -3.60 14.80 16.93
C HIS A 319 -2.81 16.04 16.50
N SER A 320 -2.22 16.02 15.30
CA SER A 320 -1.46 17.16 14.73
C SER A 320 -0.34 17.66 15.65
N ARG A 321 0.38 16.76 16.31
CA ARG A 321 1.54 17.08 17.15
C ARG A 321 2.83 16.85 16.37
N ASP A 322 3.74 17.81 16.43
CA ASP A 322 5.01 17.85 15.71
C ASP A 322 6.18 17.15 16.45
N ASN A 323 5.89 16.08 17.18
CA ASN A 323 6.90 15.30 17.89
C ASN A 323 7.71 14.41 16.93
N PHE A 324 8.36 15.05 15.96
CA PHE A 324 9.16 14.35 14.96
C PHE A 324 10.40 13.68 15.55
N HIS A 325 10.65 12.45 15.15
CA HIS A 325 11.90 11.73 15.36
C HIS A 325 12.66 11.66 14.04
N PRO A 326 13.55 12.63 13.73
CA PRO A 326 14.26 12.66 12.46
C PRO A 326 15.04 11.37 12.21
N ILE A 327 14.92 10.87 10.98
CA ILE A 327 15.77 9.79 10.49
C ILE A 327 17.04 10.49 10.00
N SER A 328 18.17 10.27 10.66
CA SER A 328 19.41 10.93 10.30
C SER A 328 19.87 10.50 8.91
N ASN A 329 20.05 11.49 8.04
CA ASN A 329 20.65 11.28 6.72
C ASN A 329 22.18 11.56 6.78
N ASP A 330 22.80 11.40 7.93
CA ASP A 330 24.23 11.74 8.15
C ASP A 330 25.23 10.88 7.33
N SER A 331 24.73 10.20 6.29
CA SER A 331 25.51 9.31 5.43
C SER A 331 25.30 9.57 3.91
N PHE A 332 24.91 10.78 3.52
CA PHE A 332 24.96 11.20 2.11
C PHE A 332 26.14 12.08 1.82
#